data_1aaa370434ed6aeff287d3284f9d4bbf
#
_entry.id   1aaa370434ed6aeff287d3284f9d4bbf
#
_cell.length_a   1.000
_cell.length_b   1.000
_cell.length_c   1.000
_cell.angle_alpha   90.00
_cell.angle_beta   90.00
_cell.angle_gamma   90.00
#
_symmetry.space_group_name_H-M   'P 1'
#
loop_
_entity.id
_entity.type
_entity.pdbx_description
1 polymer ?
#
loop_
_entity_poly.entity_id
_entity_poly.type
_entity_poly.pdbx_seq_one_letter_code
_entity_poly.pdbx_strand_id
1 'polypeptide(L)'
;MGDPSRLDGVRVLVVDDTRYVLEVVTDILETRGAVVTAVATAEEALDVLQRQRPDVLVSDLSMPGRGGYWLIGQVRALPPELGGATPAAALTAYTGPEHRASVLRAGFQYHVAKPVGVRELVGIVAALALREQESERLVD
;
A
#
# COMPACT_ATOMS: atom_id res chain seq x y z
N MET A 1 -7.43 -13.39 -18.03
CA MET A 1 -7.98 -13.25 -16.70
C MET A 1 -7.27 -14.16 -15.73
N GLY A 2 -6.73 -13.61 -14.68
CA GLY A 2 -6.01 -14.37 -13.71
C GLY A 2 -6.87 -14.78 -12.53
N ASP A 3 -6.35 -15.67 -11.74
CA ASP A 3 -6.91 -16.05 -10.47
C ASP A 3 -6.85 -14.82 -9.54
N PRO A 4 -8.01 -14.35 -8.97
CA PRO A 4 -8.01 -13.18 -8.09
C PRO A 4 -7.24 -13.37 -6.79
N SER A 5 -6.85 -14.60 -6.46
CA SER A 5 -6.00 -14.88 -5.30
C SER A 5 -4.51 -14.82 -5.63
N ARG A 6 -4.14 -14.53 -6.87
CA ARG A 6 -2.75 -14.44 -7.33
C ARG A 6 -2.33 -12.99 -7.56
N LEU A 7 -1.09 -12.70 -7.20
CA LEU A 7 -0.50 -11.37 -7.35
C LEU A 7 0.82 -11.45 -8.14
N ASP A 8 0.87 -12.34 -9.12
CA ASP A 8 2.12 -12.62 -9.85
C ASP A 8 2.72 -11.35 -10.44
N GLY A 9 3.93 -11.04 -10.02
CA GLY A 9 4.68 -9.89 -10.52
C GLY A 9 4.23 -8.53 -10.01
N VAL A 10 3.17 -8.47 -9.19
CA VAL A 10 2.73 -7.19 -8.60
C VAL A 10 3.78 -6.73 -7.61
N ARG A 11 4.24 -5.49 -7.77
CA ARG A 11 5.29 -4.91 -6.93
C ARG A 11 4.65 -4.11 -5.83
N VAL A 12 4.89 -4.51 -4.58
CA VAL A 12 4.26 -3.91 -3.41
C VAL A 12 5.31 -3.34 -2.47
N LEU A 13 5.13 -2.09 -2.09
CA LEU A 13 5.93 -1.47 -1.04
C LEU A 13 5.13 -1.51 0.25
N VAL A 14 5.68 -2.16 1.29
CA VAL A 14 5.04 -2.30 2.59
C VAL A 14 5.81 -1.52 3.64
N VAL A 15 5.12 -0.70 4.42
CA VAL A 15 5.72 0.15 5.45
C VAL A 15 5.04 -0.10 6.80
N ASP A 16 5.80 -0.53 7.79
CA ASP A 16 5.30 -0.71 9.15
C ASP A 16 6.51 -0.75 10.07
N ASP A 17 6.44 -0.09 11.22
CA ASP A 17 7.53 -0.08 12.18
C ASP A 17 7.61 -1.35 13.02
N THR A 18 6.59 -2.21 12.95
CA THR A 18 6.54 -3.47 13.68
C THR A 18 7.06 -4.58 12.77
N ARG A 19 8.22 -5.13 13.11
CA ARG A 19 8.86 -6.17 12.32
C ARG A 19 7.95 -7.37 12.07
N TYR A 20 7.21 -7.79 13.10
CA TYR A 20 6.30 -8.92 12.95
C TYR A 20 5.25 -8.66 11.87
N VAL A 21 4.68 -7.46 11.84
CA VAL A 21 3.69 -7.10 10.82
C VAL A 21 4.31 -7.12 9.43
N LEU A 22 5.52 -6.56 9.29
CA LEU A 22 6.24 -6.60 8.00
C LEU A 22 6.43 -8.03 7.53
N GLU A 23 6.84 -8.92 8.41
CA GLU A 23 7.07 -10.32 8.05
C GLU A 23 5.77 -11.01 7.64
N VAL A 24 4.69 -10.82 8.39
CA VAL A 24 3.40 -11.44 8.08
C VAL A 24 2.85 -10.93 6.75
N VAL A 25 2.84 -9.64 6.54
CA VAL A 25 2.33 -9.04 5.30
C VAL A 25 3.17 -9.49 4.11
N THR A 26 4.50 -9.46 4.25
CA THR A 26 5.40 -9.89 3.19
C THR A 26 5.13 -11.36 2.81
N ASP A 27 5.03 -12.23 3.81
CA ASP A 27 4.78 -13.66 3.56
C ASP A 27 3.45 -13.89 2.85
N ILE A 28 2.40 -13.21 3.29
CA ILE A 28 1.09 -13.32 2.64
C ILE A 28 1.18 -12.95 1.16
N LEU A 29 1.79 -11.82 0.87
CA LEU A 29 1.84 -11.29 -0.49
C LEU A 29 2.80 -12.09 -1.38
N GLU A 30 3.96 -12.47 -0.86
CA GLU A 30 4.95 -13.23 -1.64
C GLU A 30 4.46 -14.64 -1.95
N THR A 31 3.71 -15.24 -1.04
CA THR A 31 3.10 -16.56 -1.28
C THR A 31 2.16 -16.54 -2.49
N ARG A 32 1.60 -15.37 -2.79
CA ARG A 32 0.70 -15.19 -3.93
C ARG A 32 1.41 -14.66 -5.17
N GLY A 33 2.74 -14.55 -5.15
CA GLY A 33 3.52 -14.17 -6.31
C GLY A 33 3.94 -12.71 -6.38
N ALA A 34 3.59 -11.89 -5.39
CA ALA A 34 3.99 -10.49 -5.37
C ALA A 34 5.49 -10.34 -5.11
N VAL A 35 6.04 -9.23 -5.58
CA VAL A 35 7.43 -8.83 -5.30
C VAL A 35 7.35 -7.73 -4.24
N VAL A 36 7.78 -8.00 -3.03
CA VAL A 36 7.60 -7.10 -1.88
C VAL A 36 8.90 -6.43 -1.48
N THR A 37 8.84 -5.12 -1.27
CA THR A 37 9.90 -4.36 -0.61
C THR A 37 9.32 -3.90 0.71
N ALA A 38 9.92 -4.27 1.83
CA ALA A 38 9.43 -3.96 3.16
C ALA A 38 10.38 -2.98 3.84
N VAL A 39 9.86 -1.88 4.35
CA VAL A 39 10.64 -0.86 5.04
C VAL A 39 9.97 -0.48 6.36
N ALA A 40 10.75 0.07 7.29
CA ALA A 40 10.29 0.32 8.65
C ALA A 40 9.95 1.77 8.96
N THR A 41 10.27 2.72 8.07
CA THR A 41 10.00 4.14 8.30
C THR A 41 9.33 4.78 7.09
N ALA A 42 8.58 5.85 7.35
CA ALA A 42 7.90 6.60 6.29
C ALA A 42 8.91 7.29 5.35
N GLU A 43 10.00 7.79 5.90
CA GLU A 43 11.03 8.47 5.09
C GLU A 43 11.67 7.49 4.10
N GLU A 44 12.02 6.30 4.58
CA GLU A 44 12.57 5.26 3.73
C GLU A 44 11.57 4.86 2.64
N ALA A 45 10.29 4.74 3.01
CA ALA A 45 9.25 4.40 2.07
C ALA A 45 9.11 5.43 0.94
N LEU A 46 9.16 6.72 1.29
CA LEU A 46 9.06 7.78 0.29
C LEU A 46 10.21 7.71 -0.71
N ASP A 47 11.43 7.46 -0.21
CA ASP A 47 12.61 7.32 -1.06
C ASP A 47 12.48 6.11 -1.99
N VAL A 48 12.11 4.95 -1.44
CA VAL A 48 11.94 3.72 -2.23
C VAL A 48 10.85 3.88 -3.28
N LEU A 49 9.72 4.50 -2.93
CA LEU A 49 8.62 4.71 -3.86
C LEU A 49 9.08 5.51 -5.09
N GLN A 50 9.86 6.55 -4.88
CA GLN A 50 10.35 7.36 -5.98
C GLN A 50 11.37 6.63 -6.86
N ARG A 51 12.19 5.78 -6.25
CA ARG A 51 13.22 5.03 -6.98
C ARG A 51 12.67 3.80 -7.69
N GLN A 52 11.77 3.07 -7.05
CA GLN A 52 11.29 1.78 -7.55
C GLN A 52 9.93 1.83 -8.24
N ARG A 53 9.13 2.85 -7.98
CA ARG A 53 7.77 2.99 -8.56
C ARG A 53 6.96 1.70 -8.40
N PRO A 54 6.64 1.30 -7.16
CA PRO A 54 5.83 0.10 -6.94
C PRO A 54 4.42 0.27 -7.52
N ASP A 55 3.75 -0.85 -7.74
CA ASP A 55 2.39 -0.85 -8.23
C ASP A 55 1.38 -0.50 -7.13
N VAL A 56 1.71 -0.85 -5.87
CA VAL A 56 0.83 -0.65 -4.72
C VAL A 56 1.67 -0.30 -3.49
N LEU A 57 1.16 0.64 -2.70
CA LEU A 57 1.73 0.99 -1.39
C LEU A 57 0.80 0.48 -0.29
N VAL A 58 1.33 -0.21 0.71
CA VAL A 58 0.60 -0.63 1.91
C VAL A 58 1.33 -0.03 3.11
N SER A 59 0.69 0.86 3.84
CA SER A 59 1.34 1.62 4.90
C SER A 59 0.59 1.60 6.22
N ASP A 60 1.29 1.30 7.30
CA ASP A 60 0.80 1.54 8.65
C ASP A 60 0.55 3.04 8.84
N LEU A 61 -0.49 3.39 9.59
CA LEU A 61 -0.78 4.78 9.89
C LEU A 61 -0.02 5.30 11.10
N SER A 62 0.17 4.46 12.11
CA SER A 62 0.78 4.85 13.38
C SER A 62 2.21 4.35 13.48
N MET A 63 3.16 5.24 13.23
CA MET A 63 4.59 4.93 13.35
C MET A 63 5.26 6.05 14.13
N PRO A 64 6.32 5.73 14.90
CA PRO A 64 7.05 6.78 15.63
C PRO A 64 7.60 7.85 14.68
N GLY A 65 7.49 9.11 15.08
CA GLY A 65 7.90 10.22 14.24
C GLY A 65 6.89 10.45 13.13
N ARG A 66 7.28 10.23 11.88
CA ARG A 66 6.40 10.43 10.72
C ARG A 66 5.66 9.15 10.39
N GLY A 67 4.32 9.24 10.38
CA GLY A 67 3.46 8.08 10.14
C GLY A 67 2.91 8.02 8.73
N GLY A 68 1.91 7.14 8.55
CA GLY A 68 1.29 6.93 7.24
C GLY A 68 0.58 8.15 6.67
N TYR A 69 0.00 8.99 7.52
CA TYR A 69 -0.63 10.23 7.05
C TYR A 69 0.39 11.19 6.46
N TRP A 70 1.54 11.35 7.12
CA TRP A 70 2.62 12.15 6.56
C TRP A 70 3.08 11.57 5.23
N LEU A 71 3.28 10.25 5.19
CA LEU A 71 3.76 9.58 3.99
C LEU A 71 2.82 9.79 2.81
N ILE A 72 1.52 9.52 3.00
CA ILE A 72 0.57 9.63 1.88
C ILE A 72 0.47 11.09 1.41
N GLY A 73 0.55 12.05 2.33
CA GLY A 73 0.58 13.47 1.96
C GLY A 73 1.77 13.80 1.08
N GLN A 74 2.95 13.29 1.41
CA GLN A 74 4.15 13.49 0.60
C GLN A 74 4.04 12.81 -0.76
N VAL A 75 3.51 11.58 -0.78
CA VAL A 75 3.33 10.85 -2.04
C VAL A 75 2.37 11.61 -2.97
N ARG A 76 1.21 12.04 -2.46
CA ARG A 76 0.22 12.74 -3.28
C ARG A 76 0.69 14.12 -3.75
N ALA A 77 1.67 14.70 -3.10
CA ALA A 77 2.28 15.95 -3.55
C ALA A 77 3.28 15.74 -4.70
N LEU A 78 3.69 14.50 -4.97
CA LEU A 78 4.58 14.20 -6.08
C LEU A 78 3.82 14.24 -7.41
N PRO A 79 4.48 14.62 -8.51
CA PRO A 79 3.87 14.42 -9.83
C PRO A 79 3.57 12.94 -10.07
N PRO A 80 2.55 12.62 -10.90
CA PRO A 80 2.23 11.22 -11.20
C PRO A 80 3.43 10.42 -11.70
N GLU A 81 4.26 11.01 -12.54
CA GLU A 81 5.45 10.34 -13.08
C GLU A 81 6.52 10.02 -12.02
N LEU A 82 6.42 10.64 -10.85
CA LEU A 82 7.31 10.35 -9.72
C LEU A 82 6.64 9.49 -8.64
N GLY A 83 5.48 8.93 -8.94
CA GLY A 83 4.78 8.03 -8.04
C GLY A 83 3.61 8.66 -7.29
N GLY A 84 3.23 9.91 -7.62
CA GLY A 84 2.19 10.63 -6.89
C GLY A 84 0.80 9.99 -6.96
N ALA A 85 0.55 9.16 -7.97
CA ALA A 85 -0.73 8.47 -8.16
C ALA A 85 -0.70 7.00 -7.72
N THR A 86 0.38 6.55 -7.08
CA THR A 86 0.52 5.15 -6.66
C THR A 86 -0.68 4.74 -5.80
N PRO A 87 -1.42 3.69 -6.17
CA PRO A 87 -2.54 3.21 -5.35
C PRO A 87 -2.06 2.77 -3.97
N ALA A 88 -2.84 3.06 -2.94
CA ALA A 88 -2.39 2.83 -1.58
C ALA A 88 -3.50 2.36 -0.65
N ALA A 89 -3.15 1.46 0.26
CA ALA A 89 -3.99 1.00 1.35
C ALA A 89 -3.31 1.29 2.68
N ALA A 90 -4.10 1.66 3.68
CA ALA A 90 -3.62 1.91 5.02
C ALA A 90 -3.85 0.68 5.91
N LEU A 91 -2.86 0.33 6.73
CA LEU A 91 -3.02 -0.66 7.79
C LEU A 91 -3.35 0.07 9.07
N THR A 92 -4.42 -0.33 9.77
CA THR A 92 -4.87 0.40 10.94
C THR A 92 -5.56 -0.51 11.95
N ALA A 93 -5.40 -0.19 13.24
CA ALA A 93 -6.13 -0.85 14.32
C ALA A 93 -7.54 -0.28 14.50
N TYR A 94 -7.84 0.86 13.88
CA TYR A 94 -9.11 1.55 14.01
C TYR A 94 -9.99 1.32 12.80
N THR A 95 -11.27 0.99 12.99
CA THR A 95 -12.16 0.58 11.92
C THR A 95 -13.48 1.36 11.83
N GLY A 96 -13.67 2.39 12.65
CA GLY A 96 -14.91 3.16 12.66
C GLY A 96 -15.11 3.97 11.38
N PRO A 97 -16.37 4.32 11.04
CA PRO A 97 -16.65 5.04 9.79
C PRO A 97 -15.96 6.41 9.69
N GLU A 98 -15.82 7.12 10.81
CA GLU A 98 -15.13 8.41 10.81
C GLU A 98 -13.65 8.25 10.50
N HIS A 99 -13.02 7.20 11.04
CA HIS A 99 -11.63 6.90 10.78
C HIS A 99 -11.44 6.52 9.31
N ARG A 100 -12.33 5.69 8.78
CA ARG A 100 -12.30 5.31 7.38
C ARG A 100 -12.37 6.54 6.47
N ALA A 101 -13.28 7.47 6.78
CA ALA A 101 -13.41 8.69 5.99
C ALA A 101 -12.13 9.52 6.02
N SER A 102 -11.47 9.62 7.18
CA SER A 102 -10.18 10.33 7.31
C SER A 102 -9.09 9.69 6.45
N VAL A 103 -9.02 8.36 6.46
CA VAL A 103 -8.04 7.62 5.66
C VAL A 103 -8.23 7.90 4.17
N LEU A 104 -9.47 7.85 3.69
CA LEU A 104 -9.77 8.11 2.29
C LEU A 104 -9.47 9.57 1.91
N ARG A 105 -9.82 10.52 2.77
CA ARG A 105 -9.53 11.94 2.50
C ARG A 105 -8.04 12.22 2.45
N ALA A 106 -7.25 11.47 3.21
CA ALA A 106 -5.81 11.65 3.23
C ALA A 106 -5.13 11.21 1.93
N GLY A 107 -5.78 10.33 1.15
CA GLY A 107 -5.24 9.91 -0.13
C GLY A 107 -5.08 8.41 -0.33
N PHE A 108 -5.50 7.60 0.65
CA PHE A 108 -5.55 6.13 0.51
C PHE A 108 -6.86 5.73 -0.18
N GLN A 109 -6.85 4.65 -0.93
CA GLN A 109 -8.06 4.12 -1.57
C GLN A 109 -8.78 3.10 -0.68
N TYR A 110 -8.04 2.39 0.16
CA TYR A 110 -8.60 1.38 1.05
C TYR A 110 -7.94 1.43 2.41
N HIS A 111 -8.59 0.82 3.40
CA HIS A 111 -7.93 0.52 4.67
C HIS A 111 -8.08 -0.96 4.98
N VAL A 112 -7.09 -1.51 5.69
CA VAL A 112 -7.05 -2.90 6.11
C VAL A 112 -6.94 -2.92 7.62
N ALA A 113 -7.86 -3.60 8.28
CA ALA A 113 -7.87 -3.70 9.74
C ALA A 113 -6.76 -4.62 10.22
N LYS A 114 -6.15 -4.27 11.35
CA LYS A 114 -5.24 -5.16 12.07
C LYS A 114 -6.04 -5.91 13.13
N PRO A 115 -5.81 -7.19 13.36
CA PRO A 115 -4.81 -8.04 12.71
C PRO A 115 -5.18 -8.33 11.25
N VAL A 116 -4.17 -8.43 10.40
CA VAL A 116 -4.35 -8.53 8.95
C VAL A 116 -4.89 -9.89 8.55
N GLY A 117 -6.02 -9.89 7.81
CA GLY A 117 -6.59 -11.11 7.23
C GLY A 117 -6.02 -11.37 5.85
N VAL A 118 -5.74 -12.64 5.56
CA VAL A 118 -5.11 -13.02 4.28
C VAL A 118 -5.98 -12.63 3.09
N ARG A 119 -7.25 -13.04 3.09
CA ARG A 119 -8.16 -12.76 1.98
C ARG A 119 -8.39 -11.28 1.76
N GLU A 120 -8.55 -10.54 2.84
CA GLU A 120 -8.79 -9.11 2.76
C GLU A 120 -7.59 -8.39 2.16
N LEU A 121 -6.39 -8.68 2.66
CA LEU A 121 -5.18 -8.05 2.17
C LEU A 121 -4.93 -8.38 0.69
N VAL A 122 -5.01 -9.66 0.32
CA VAL A 122 -4.79 -10.10 -1.06
C VAL A 122 -5.82 -9.45 -1.99
N GLY A 123 -7.08 -9.43 -1.59
CA GLY A 123 -8.15 -8.83 -2.38
C GLY A 123 -7.95 -7.34 -2.62
N ILE A 124 -7.54 -6.62 -1.59
CA ILE A 124 -7.30 -5.18 -1.69
C ILE A 124 -6.09 -4.88 -2.57
N VAL A 125 -4.99 -5.61 -2.39
CA VAL A 125 -3.79 -5.41 -3.22
C VAL A 125 -4.10 -5.73 -4.68
N ALA A 126 -4.85 -6.80 -4.94
CA ALA A 126 -5.26 -7.15 -6.30
C ALA A 126 -6.11 -6.04 -6.93
N ALA A 127 -7.06 -5.50 -6.18
CA ALA A 127 -7.92 -4.42 -6.67
C ALA A 127 -7.11 -3.15 -6.99
N LEU A 128 -6.15 -2.81 -6.13
CA LEU A 128 -5.30 -1.64 -6.33
C LEU A 128 -4.37 -1.82 -7.53
N ALA A 129 -3.84 -3.01 -7.72
CA ALA A 129 -2.99 -3.31 -8.88
C ALA A 129 -3.76 -3.19 -10.19
N LEU A 130 -5.03 -3.57 -10.20
CA LEU A 130 -5.89 -3.40 -11.38
C LEU A 130 -6.15 -1.92 -11.68
N ARG A 131 -6.32 -1.09 -10.67
CA ARG A 131 -6.48 0.36 -10.85
C ARG A 131 -5.26 0.98 -11.52
N GLU A 132 -4.07 0.55 -11.13
CA GLU A 132 -2.83 1.02 -11.74
C GLU A 132 -2.79 0.65 -13.23
N GLN A 133 -3.13 -0.58 -13.57
CA GLN A 133 -3.16 -1.03 -14.96
C GLN A 133 -4.19 -0.28 -15.79
N GLU A 134 -5.36 -0.02 -15.24
CA GLU A 134 -6.38 0.75 -15.91
C GLU A 134 -5.94 2.19 -16.19
N SER A 135 -5.28 2.82 -15.22
CA SER A 135 -4.72 4.15 -15.38
C SER A 135 -3.71 4.20 -16.52
N GLU A 136 -2.83 3.23 -16.59
CA GLU A 136 -1.83 3.14 -17.66
C GLU A 136 -2.49 3.00 -19.03
N ARG A 137 -3.56 2.21 -19.12
CA ARG A 137 -4.30 2.06 -20.39
C ARG A 137 -4.95 3.35 -20.85
N LEU A 138 -5.49 4.11 -19.90
CA LEU A 138 -6.22 5.33 -20.25
C LEU A 138 -5.31 6.48 -20.66
N VAL A 139 -4.03 6.40 -20.35
CA VAL A 139 -3.07 7.44 -20.70
C VAL A 139 -2.60 7.32 -22.15
N ASP A 140 -2.70 6.14 -22.73
CA ASP A 140 -2.38 5.94 -24.14
C ASP A 140 -3.44 6.58 -25.06
#